data_eb739f7837027b6cbeb5165d11b89aa5
#
_entry.id   eb739f7837027b6cbeb5165d11b89aa5
#
_cell.length_a   1.000
_cell.length_b   1.000
_cell.length_c   1.000
_cell.angle_alpha   90.00
_cell.angle_beta   90.00
_cell.angle_gamma   90.00
#
_symmetry.space_group_name_H-M   'P 1'
#
loop_
_entity.id
_entity.type
_entity.pdbx_description
1 polymer ?
#
loop_
_entity_poly.entity_id
_entity_poly.type
_entity_poly.pdbx_seq_one_letter_code
_entity_poly.pdbx_strand_id
1 'polypeptide(L)'
;LFAVFASAAPATLLAAPSGRRRPAALANLAGFAAIGVILIVSFGRVPEGNGVMHPDVRLRLIQAGIPQKDKWRPELRDRHLATYLRLSHSPNDQGQRPSFSHLIWPETATPFFLARDQVRRDSVAGSLPKGAVLITGTPRLGTAFQGQAQLRNAIVSLSSNGDILPIYDKAHLVPFGEYLPLRSVLAMLGLNK
;
A
#
# COMPACT_ATOMS: atom_id res chain seq x y z
N LEU A 1 -3.31 12.84 -14.42
CA LEU A 1 -4.04 14.06 -14.80
C LEU A 1 -3.27 14.90 -15.82
N PHE A 2 -2.01 15.26 -15.55
CA PHE A 2 -1.16 16.03 -16.47
C PHE A 2 -1.03 15.36 -17.86
N ALA A 3 -0.72 14.06 -17.90
CA ALA A 3 -0.57 13.33 -19.15
C ALA A 3 -1.86 13.34 -19.99
N VAL A 4 -3.01 13.14 -19.33
CA VAL A 4 -4.33 13.20 -19.99
C VAL A 4 -4.62 14.59 -20.53
N PHE A 5 -4.36 15.63 -19.76
CA PHE A 5 -4.56 17.01 -20.21
C PHE A 5 -3.63 17.37 -21.38
N ALA A 6 -2.34 17.02 -21.28
CA ALA A 6 -1.35 17.30 -22.30
C ALA A 6 -1.66 16.58 -23.63
N SER A 7 -2.18 15.35 -23.57
CA SER A 7 -2.57 14.61 -24.78
C SER A 7 -3.88 15.08 -25.40
N ALA A 8 -4.82 15.59 -24.60
CA ALA A 8 -6.12 16.07 -25.07
C ALA A 8 -6.10 17.52 -25.57
N ALA A 9 -5.19 18.37 -25.10
CA ALA A 9 -5.11 19.78 -25.46
C ALA A 9 -4.98 20.03 -26.98
N PRO A 10 -4.15 19.32 -27.74
CA PRO A 10 -4.11 19.48 -29.21
C PRO A 10 -5.43 19.12 -29.90
N ALA A 11 -6.10 18.06 -29.43
CA ALA A 11 -7.37 17.62 -30.01
C ALA A 11 -8.47 18.68 -29.83
N THR A 12 -8.52 19.35 -28.68
CA THR A 12 -9.51 20.43 -28.45
C THR A 12 -9.29 21.64 -29.35
N LEU A 13 -8.02 21.94 -29.71
CA LEU A 13 -7.68 23.02 -30.64
C LEU A 13 -8.06 22.66 -32.08
N LEU A 14 -7.78 21.42 -32.50
CA LEU A 14 -8.09 20.94 -33.85
C LEU A 14 -9.59 20.80 -34.08
N ALA A 15 -10.34 20.33 -33.08
CA ALA A 15 -11.80 20.16 -33.14
C ALA A 15 -12.57 21.49 -33.01
N ALA A 16 -11.94 22.57 -32.55
CA ALA A 16 -12.60 23.84 -32.34
C ALA A 16 -12.97 24.52 -33.71
N PRO A 17 -14.22 24.96 -33.91
CA PRO A 17 -14.59 25.78 -35.04
C PRO A 17 -13.70 27.02 -35.15
N SER A 18 -13.49 27.51 -36.38
CA SER A 18 -12.54 28.61 -36.65
C SER A 18 -12.76 29.86 -35.78
N GLY A 19 -14.02 30.22 -35.49
CA GLY A 19 -14.35 31.33 -34.58
C GLY A 19 -14.10 31.06 -33.08
N ARG A 20 -13.90 29.79 -32.65
CA ARG A 20 -13.67 29.40 -31.25
C ARG A 20 -12.24 28.94 -30.97
N ARG A 21 -11.33 28.96 -31.93
CA ARG A 21 -9.93 28.51 -31.73
C ARG A 21 -9.17 29.37 -30.73
N ARG A 22 -9.38 30.71 -30.76
CA ARG A 22 -8.75 31.61 -29.77
C ARG A 22 -9.18 31.33 -28.33
N PRO A 23 -10.48 31.25 -27.99
CA PRO A 23 -10.89 30.91 -26.64
C PRO A 23 -10.46 29.49 -26.22
N ALA A 24 -10.44 28.50 -27.11
CA ALA A 24 -9.91 27.17 -26.81
C ALA A 24 -8.41 27.18 -26.49
N ALA A 25 -7.62 27.96 -27.23
CA ALA A 25 -6.21 28.14 -26.97
C ALA A 25 -5.94 28.79 -25.58
N LEU A 26 -6.71 29.84 -25.26
CA LEU A 26 -6.61 30.51 -23.96
C LEU A 26 -7.00 29.57 -22.80
N ALA A 27 -8.05 28.76 -22.97
CA ALA A 27 -8.46 27.78 -21.98
C ALA A 27 -7.37 26.71 -21.75
N ASN A 28 -6.74 26.22 -22.82
CA ASN A 28 -5.62 25.28 -22.69
C ASN A 28 -4.41 25.92 -21.99
N LEU A 29 -4.06 27.17 -22.36
CA LEU A 29 -2.97 27.90 -21.72
C LEU A 29 -3.24 28.11 -20.24
N ALA A 30 -4.46 28.50 -19.85
CA ALA A 30 -4.87 28.64 -18.45
C ALA A 30 -4.79 27.31 -17.71
N GLY A 31 -5.18 26.20 -18.32
CA GLY A 31 -5.04 24.86 -17.76
C GLY A 31 -3.59 24.47 -17.51
N PHE A 32 -2.70 24.70 -18.48
CA PHE A 32 -1.28 24.45 -18.28
C PHE A 32 -0.65 25.36 -17.22
N ALA A 33 -1.04 26.63 -17.18
CA ALA A 33 -0.59 27.56 -16.15
C ALA A 33 -1.03 27.12 -14.76
N ALA A 34 -2.30 26.68 -14.60
CA ALA A 34 -2.80 26.15 -13.33
C ALA A 34 -2.03 24.90 -12.88
N ILE A 35 -1.75 23.97 -13.79
CA ILE A 35 -0.92 22.78 -13.50
C ILE A 35 0.49 23.21 -13.09
N GLY A 36 1.09 24.17 -13.79
CA GLY A 36 2.40 24.73 -13.46
C GLY A 36 2.45 25.31 -12.04
N VAL A 37 1.44 26.10 -11.68
CA VAL A 37 1.31 26.68 -10.32
C VAL A 37 1.18 25.56 -9.27
N ILE A 38 0.34 24.54 -9.52
CA ILE A 38 0.18 23.41 -8.61
C ILE A 38 1.52 22.68 -8.42
N LEU A 39 2.29 22.45 -9.48
CA LEU A 39 3.58 21.81 -9.40
C LEU A 39 4.57 22.65 -8.59
N ILE A 40 4.68 23.95 -8.88
CA ILE A 40 5.58 24.85 -8.14
C ILE A 40 5.25 24.89 -6.67
N VAL A 41 3.96 25.04 -6.32
CA VAL A 41 3.51 25.04 -4.92
C VAL A 41 3.75 23.68 -4.24
N SER A 42 3.58 22.59 -4.98
CA SER A 42 3.82 21.25 -4.44
C SER A 42 5.32 21.00 -4.19
N PHE A 43 6.18 21.40 -5.10
CA PHE A 43 7.64 21.30 -4.92
C PHE A 43 8.12 22.19 -3.76
N GLY A 44 7.62 23.42 -3.64
CA GLY A 44 7.95 24.31 -2.53
C GLY A 44 7.45 23.87 -1.16
N ARG A 45 6.54 22.88 -1.11
CA ARG A 45 6.04 22.28 0.15
C ARG A 45 6.80 21.02 0.58
N VAL A 46 7.69 20.51 -0.25
CA VAL A 46 8.58 19.42 0.17
C VAL A 46 9.57 20.02 1.19
N PRO A 47 9.54 19.61 2.45
CA PRO A 47 10.45 20.15 3.44
C PRO A 47 11.89 19.80 3.01
N GLU A 48 12.70 20.81 2.71
CA GLU A 48 14.14 20.66 2.67
C GLU A 48 14.61 20.52 4.12
N GLY A 49 14.54 19.35 4.66
CA GLY A 49 14.95 19.15 6.02
C GLY A 49 15.51 17.76 6.20
N ASN A 50 16.68 17.68 6.78
CA ASN A 50 17.08 16.48 7.49
C ASN A 50 16.04 16.26 8.57
N GLY A 51 15.06 15.38 8.32
CA GLY A 51 14.06 15.01 9.32
C GLY A 51 14.76 14.65 10.62
N VAL A 52 14.11 14.91 11.74
CA VAL A 52 14.65 14.51 13.04
C VAL A 52 14.84 12.99 13.02
N MET A 53 16.09 12.57 12.95
CA MET A 53 16.44 11.15 12.99
C MET A 53 16.35 10.68 14.43
N HIS A 54 15.61 9.60 14.64
CA HIS A 54 15.56 8.93 15.93
C HIS A 54 16.68 7.87 15.99
N PRO A 55 17.72 8.05 16.78
CA PRO A 55 18.92 7.19 16.74
C PRO A 55 18.61 5.72 17.11
N ASP A 56 17.58 5.49 17.91
CA ASP A 56 17.17 4.15 18.35
C ASP A 56 16.21 3.46 17.36
N VAL A 57 15.76 4.15 16.31
CA VAL A 57 14.84 3.62 15.31
C VAL A 57 15.60 3.27 14.04
N ARG A 58 15.78 1.98 13.79
CA ARG A 58 16.37 1.45 12.55
C ARG A 58 15.31 0.63 11.82
N LEU A 59 14.92 1.09 10.65
CA LEU A 59 13.91 0.46 9.82
C LEU A 59 14.56 -0.49 8.81
N ARG A 60 13.99 -1.68 8.66
CA ARG A 60 14.26 -2.57 7.54
C ARG A 60 12.98 -2.82 6.76
N LEU A 61 12.95 -2.37 5.51
CA LEU A 61 11.80 -2.54 4.61
C LEU A 61 12.09 -3.70 3.68
N ILE A 62 11.12 -4.60 3.53
CA ILE A 62 11.21 -5.78 2.67
C ILE A 62 10.18 -5.71 1.56
N GLN A 63 10.65 -5.86 0.33
CA GLN A 63 9.81 -5.98 -0.86
C GLN A 63 10.10 -7.32 -1.54
N ALA A 64 9.22 -8.31 -1.33
CA ALA A 64 9.41 -9.67 -1.86
C ALA A 64 9.02 -9.82 -3.33
N GLY A 65 8.30 -8.84 -3.92
CA GLY A 65 7.90 -8.86 -5.32
C GLY A 65 7.00 -10.04 -5.72
N ILE A 66 6.18 -10.55 -4.78
CA ILE A 66 5.30 -11.69 -5.04
C ILE A 66 4.21 -11.27 -6.03
N PRO A 67 4.06 -11.99 -7.18
CA PRO A 67 3.02 -11.69 -8.15
C PRO A 67 1.63 -11.77 -7.54
N GLN A 68 0.74 -10.84 -7.90
CA GLN A 68 -0.63 -10.78 -7.34
C GLN A 68 -1.42 -12.07 -7.56
N LYS A 69 -1.24 -12.75 -8.72
CA LYS A 69 -1.88 -14.03 -9.04
C LYS A 69 -1.49 -15.18 -8.12
N ASP A 70 -0.32 -15.09 -7.48
CA ASP A 70 0.23 -16.16 -6.63
C ASP A 70 0.03 -15.85 -5.14
N LYS A 71 -0.25 -14.58 -4.80
CA LYS A 71 -0.32 -14.08 -3.42
C LYS A 71 -1.30 -14.87 -2.53
N TRP A 72 -2.45 -15.24 -3.08
CA TRP A 72 -3.53 -15.90 -2.32
C TRP A 72 -3.56 -17.42 -2.45
N ARG A 73 -2.62 -18.02 -3.18
CA ARG A 73 -2.56 -19.48 -3.38
C ARG A 73 -2.16 -20.18 -2.07
N PRO A 74 -3.02 -21.05 -1.50
CA PRO A 74 -2.76 -21.69 -0.21
C PRO A 74 -1.46 -22.50 -0.19
N GLU A 75 -1.14 -23.17 -1.29
CA GLU A 75 0.04 -24.01 -1.47
C GLU A 75 1.36 -23.23 -1.51
N LEU A 76 1.29 -21.90 -1.73
CA LEU A 76 2.47 -21.03 -1.78
C LEU A 76 2.71 -20.23 -0.48
N ARG A 77 1.82 -20.33 0.51
CA ARG A 77 1.89 -19.55 1.75
C ARG A 77 3.23 -19.68 2.47
N ASP A 78 3.68 -20.91 2.65
CA ASP A 78 4.94 -21.18 3.37
C ASP A 78 6.15 -20.74 2.56
N ARG A 79 6.10 -20.87 1.23
CA ARG A 79 7.13 -20.36 0.33
C ARG A 79 7.21 -18.84 0.36
N HIS A 80 6.06 -18.15 0.39
CA HIS A 80 6.01 -16.69 0.52
C HIS A 80 6.60 -16.25 1.86
N LEU A 81 6.19 -16.89 2.96
CA LEU A 81 6.73 -16.61 4.29
C LEU A 81 8.25 -16.82 4.33
N ALA A 82 8.74 -17.96 3.84
CA ALA A 82 10.18 -18.23 3.76
C ALA A 82 10.93 -17.17 2.94
N THR A 83 10.32 -16.65 1.87
CA THR A 83 10.91 -15.55 1.08
C THR A 83 11.04 -14.27 1.90
N TYR A 84 9.98 -13.88 2.63
CA TYR A 84 10.04 -12.72 3.51
C TYR A 84 11.09 -12.88 4.60
N LEU A 85 11.12 -14.02 5.28
CA LEU A 85 12.11 -14.32 6.31
C LEU A 85 13.54 -14.26 5.76
N ARG A 86 13.80 -14.93 4.64
CA ARG A 86 15.12 -14.89 3.98
C ARG A 86 15.55 -13.46 3.66
N LEU A 87 14.69 -12.65 3.02
CA LEU A 87 15.00 -11.26 2.68
C LEU A 87 15.20 -10.39 3.92
N SER A 88 14.46 -10.65 5.00
CA SER A 88 14.60 -9.92 6.25
C SER A 88 15.99 -10.08 6.87
N HIS A 89 16.67 -11.20 6.62
CA HIS A 89 17.98 -11.53 7.17
C HIS A 89 19.12 -11.49 6.13
N SER A 90 18.81 -11.24 4.85
CA SER A 90 19.84 -11.11 3.83
C SER A 90 20.80 -9.98 4.17
N PRO A 91 22.12 -10.18 4.03
CA PRO A 91 23.09 -9.10 4.14
C PRO A 91 22.78 -7.95 3.17
N ASN A 92 23.26 -6.76 3.49
CA ASN A 92 23.27 -5.64 2.55
C ASN A 92 24.33 -5.85 1.46
N ASP A 93 24.42 -4.91 0.52
CA ASP A 93 25.40 -4.96 -0.59
C ASP A 93 26.86 -4.97 -0.11
N GLN A 94 27.11 -4.61 1.14
CA GLN A 94 28.43 -4.63 1.78
C GLN A 94 28.68 -5.92 2.58
N GLY A 95 27.78 -6.91 2.49
CA GLY A 95 27.89 -8.18 3.21
C GLY A 95 27.57 -8.10 4.72
N GLN A 96 27.12 -6.94 5.20
CA GLN A 96 26.82 -6.75 6.62
C GLN A 96 25.43 -7.32 6.96
N ARG A 97 25.34 -8.04 8.08
CA ARG A 97 24.06 -8.51 8.61
C ARG A 97 23.19 -7.32 9.02
N PRO A 98 21.89 -7.33 8.70
CA PRO A 98 20.99 -6.24 9.04
C PRO A 98 20.82 -6.13 10.55
N SER A 99 20.98 -4.91 11.08
CA SER A 99 20.59 -4.57 12.44
C SER A 99 19.41 -3.59 12.36
N PHE A 100 18.25 -3.99 12.87
CA PHE A 100 17.03 -3.20 12.83
C PHE A 100 16.26 -3.31 14.15
N SER A 101 15.55 -2.26 14.50
CA SER A 101 14.57 -2.24 15.58
C SER A 101 13.16 -2.53 15.08
N HIS A 102 12.88 -2.18 13.82
CA HIS A 102 11.58 -2.39 13.19
C HIS A 102 11.77 -3.02 11.81
N LEU A 103 11.09 -4.15 11.60
CA LEU A 103 10.98 -4.84 10.33
C LEU A 103 9.63 -4.50 9.70
N ILE A 104 9.61 -4.05 8.46
CA ILE A 104 8.38 -3.65 7.78
C ILE A 104 8.18 -4.54 6.56
N TRP A 105 7.08 -5.29 6.56
CA TRP A 105 6.59 -6.03 5.41
C TRP A 105 5.38 -5.33 4.80
N PRO A 106 5.18 -5.42 3.47
CA PRO A 106 4.12 -4.68 2.78
C PRO A 106 2.70 -5.17 3.11
N GLU A 107 1.73 -4.49 2.50
CA GLU A 107 0.31 -4.87 2.57
C GLU A 107 0.11 -6.32 2.10
N THR A 108 -0.65 -7.08 2.90
CA THR A 108 -0.96 -8.49 2.64
C THR A 108 0.30 -9.35 2.41
N ALA A 109 1.37 -9.07 3.15
CA ALA A 109 2.59 -9.87 3.09
C ALA A 109 2.35 -11.29 3.62
N THR A 110 1.45 -11.43 4.60
CA THR A 110 1.00 -12.71 5.14
C THR A 110 -0.44 -12.97 4.69
N PRO A 111 -0.67 -13.71 3.58
CA PRO A 111 -2.01 -14.01 3.05
C PRO A 111 -2.70 -15.11 3.89
N PHE A 112 -2.62 -15.01 5.19
CA PHE A 112 -3.22 -15.86 6.22
C PHE A 112 -3.42 -15.05 7.51
N PHE A 113 -4.24 -15.55 8.41
CA PHE A 113 -4.55 -14.86 9.68
C PHE A 113 -3.39 -14.98 10.68
N LEU A 114 -2.36 -14.15 10.53
CA LEU A 114 -1.16 -14.20 11.36
C LEU A 114 -1.46 -14.19 12.87
N ALA A 115 -2.44 -13.39 13.30
CA ALA A 115 -2.82 -13.32 14.70
C ALA A 115 -3.40 -14.63 15.27
N ARG A 116 -3.91 -15.53 14.41
CA ARG A 116 -4.51 -16.82 14.79
C ARG A 116 -3.62 -18.02 14.47
N ASP A 117 -2.67 -17.86 13.58
CA ASP A 117 -1.73 -18.90 13.17
C ASP A 117 -0.50 -18.90 14.06
N GLN A 118 -0.60 -19.58 15.19
CA GLN A 118 0.45 -19.58 16.20
C GLN A 118 1.78 -20.14 15.65
N VAL A 119 1.74 -21.21 14.88
CA VAL A 119 2.95 -21.85 14.35
C VAL A 119 3.76 -20.88 13.49
N ARG A 120 3.09 -20.21 12.52
CA ARG A 120 3.76 -19.23 11.66
C ARG A 120 4.14 -17.97 12.41
N ARG A 121 3.31 -17.53 13.37
CA ARG A 121 3.63 -16.39 14.24
C ARG A 121 4.88 -16.64 15.05
N ASP A 122 5.02 -17.80 15.69
CA ASP A 122 6.18 -18.16 16.49
C ASP A 122 7.44 -18.28 15.62
N SER A 123 7.32 -18.82 14.40
CA SER A 123 8.42 -18.86 13.43
C SER A 123 8.90 -17.46 13.04
N VAL A 124 7.96 -16.51 12.84
CA VAL A 124 8.30 -15.11 12.55
C VAL A 124 8.93 -14.44 13.76
N ALA A 125 8.32 -14.55 14.93
CA ALA A 125 8.82 -13.96 16.17
C ALA A 125 10.23 -14.45 16.51
N GLY A 126 10.46 -15.76 16.43
CA GLY A 126 11.76 -16.37 16.68
C GLY A 126 12.86 -15.96 15.70
N SER A 127 12.49 -15.38 14.55
CA SER A 127 13.44 -14.83 13.58
C SER A 127 13.82 -13.38 13.87
N LEU A 128 13.06 -12.65 14.70
CA LEU A 128 13.32 -11.24 14.98
C LEU A 128 14.48 -11.08 15.99
N PRO A 129 15.35 -10.08 15.81
CA PRO A 129 16.29 -9.69 16.86
C PRO A 129 15.54 -9.35 18.15
N LYS A 130 16.17 -9.63 19.29
CA LYS A 130 15.58 -9.33 20.62
C LYS A 130 15.19 -7.85 20.71
N GLY A 131 13.95 -7.59 21.09
CA GLY A 131 13.38 -6.25 21.19
C GLY A 131 12.93 -5.62 19.85
N ALA A 132 13.14 -6.31 18.73
CA ALA A 132 12.63 -5.82 17.44
C ALA A 132 11.14 -6.11 17.30
N VAL A 133 10.49 -5.31 16.46
CA VAL A 133 9.05 -5.41 16.14
C VAL A 133 8.88 -5.59 14.64
N LEU A 134 8.08 -6.57 14.23
CA LEU A 134 7.57 -6.66 12.86
C LEU A 134 6.29 -5.84 12.75
N ILE A 135 6.18 -5.04 11.69
CA ILE A 135 4.96 -4.38 11.24
C ILE A 135 4.58 -4.95 9.87
N THR A 136 3.41 -5.57 9.76
CA THR A 136 3.01 -6.26 8.52
C THR A 136 1.53 -6.13 8.20
N GLY A 137 1.21 -6.07 6.90
CA GLY A 137 -0.16 -6.19 6.43
C GLY A 137 -0.61 -7.65 6.41
N THR A 138 -1.77 -7.93 7.01
CA THR A 138 -2.39 -9.27 7.09
C THR A 138 -3.90 -9.18 7.06
N PRO A 139 -4.60 -10.16 6.47
CA PRO A 139 -6.04 -10.28 6.66
C PRO A 139 -6.34 -10.65 8.12
N ARG A 140 -7.46 -10.17 8.64
CA ARG A 140 -8.01 -10.61 9.92
C ARG A 140 -9.53 -10.71 9.89
N LEU A 141 -10.08 -11.48 10.79
CA LEU A 141 -11.52 -11.50 11.04
C LEU A 141 -11.84 -10.43 12.10
N GLY A 142 -12.60 -9.41 11.70
CA GLY A 142 -13.13 -8.39 12.60
C GLY A 142 -14.28 -8.90 13.44
N THR A 143 -14.84 -8.00 14.27
CA THR A 143 -16.07 -8.27 15.03
C THR A 143 -17.22 -8.60 14.07
N ALA A 144 -18.04 -9.54 14.45
CA ALA A 144 -19.22 -9.91 13.66
C ALA A 144 -20.16 -8.70 13.54
N PHE A 145 -20.57 -8.40 12.32
CA PHE A 145 -21.65 -7.47 12.03
C PHE A 145 -22.82 -8.28 11.49
N GLN A 146 -24.00 -8.16 12.11
CA GLN A 146 -25.18 -8.98 11.79
C GLN A 146 -24.92 -10.51 11.80
N GLY A 147 -24.07 -10.97 12.73
CA GLY A 147 -23.75 -12.40 12.88
C GLY A 147 -22.72 -12.94 11.89
N GLN A 148 -22.21 -12.13 10.95
CA GLN A 148 -21.20 -12.54 9.99
C GLN A 148 -19.84 -11.93 10.33
N ALA A 149 -18.79 -12.76 10.43
CA ALA A 149 -17.44 -12.30 10.60
C ALA A 149 -16.98 -11.54 9.35
N GLN A 150 -16.54 -10.29 9.53
CA GLN A 150 -16.02 -9.47 8.42
C GLN A 150 -14.54 -9.72 8.22
N LEU A 151 -14.16 -10.06 7.00
CA LEU A 151 -12.76 -10.05 6.59
C LEU A 151 -12.27 -8.60 6.49
N ARG A 152 -11.18 -8.27 7.19
CA ARG A 152 -10.56 -6.95 7.19
C ARG A 152 -9.12 -7.05 6.74
N ASN A 153 -8.65 -6.01 6.05
CA ASN A 153 -7.25 -5.79 5.83
C ASN A 153 -6.69 -4.98 7.00
N ALA A 154 -5.63 -5.45 7.64
CA ALA A 154 -5.12 -4.86 8.86
C ALA A 154 -3.60 -4.77 8.84
N ILE A 155 -3.07 -3.81 9.59
CA ILE A 155 -1.67 -3.78 10.00
C ILE A 155 -1.61 -4.42 11.37
N VAL A 156 -0.73 -5.40 11.51
CA VAL A 156 -0.44 -6.10 12.76
C VAL A 156 1.02 -5.85 13.13
N SER A 157 1.25 -5.54 14.38
CA SER A 157 2.59 -5.48 14.94
C SER A 157 2.84 -6.71 15.79
N LEU A 158 4.00 -7.34 15.61
CA LEU A 158 4.43 -8.56 16.31
C LEU A 158 5.75 -8.33 17.00
N SER A 159 5.81 -8.58 18.31
CA SER A 159 7.06 -8.51 19.08
C SER A 159 7.95 -9.74 18.83
N SER A 160 9.23 -9.62 19.17
CA SER A 160 10.16 -10.75 19.14
C SER A 160 9.82 -11.87 20.15
N ASN A 161 8.89 -11.63 21.08
CA ASN A 161 8.38 -12.64 22.02
C ASN A 161 7.15 -13.38 21.50
N GLY A 162 6.62 -13.00 20.31
CA GLY A 162 5.40 -13.58 19.74
C GLY A 162 4.11 -12.86 20.16
N ASP A 163 4.20 -11.77 20.91
CA ASP A 163 3.03 -11.00 21.33
C ASP A 163 2.48 -10.16 20.18
N ILE A 164 1.18 -10.21 19.99
CA ILE A 164 0.49 -9.30 19.09
C ILE A 164 0.30 -7.96 19.81
N LEU A 165 0.94 -6.94 19.27
CA LEU A 165 0.79 -5.55 19.69
C LEU A 165 -0.48 -4.94 19.07
N PRO A 166 -0.79 -3.65 19.31
CA PRO A 166 -1.98 -3.02 18.74
C PRO A 166 -2.15 -3.26 17.24
N ILE A 167 -3.38 -3.57 16.85
CA ILE A 167 -3.78 -3.85 15.47
C ILE A 167 -4.52 -2.61 14.92
N TYR A 168 -4.23 -2.24 13.69
CA TYR A 168 -4.96 -1.21 12.97
C TYR A 168 -5.69 -1.81 11.77
N ASP A 169 -7.01 -1.70 11.74
CA ASP A 169 -7.82 -2.08 10.58
C ASP A 169 -7.83 -0.96 9.55
N LYS A 170 -7.71 -1.31 8.27
CA LYS A 170 -7.81 -0.36 7.17
C LYS A 170 -9.16 0.35 7.20
N ALA A 171 -9.15 1.66 7.44
CA ALA A 171 -10.37 2.47 7.59
C ALA A 171 -10.96 2.89 6.25
N HIS A 172 -10.12 3.24 5.27
CA HIS A 172 -10.53 3.71 3.95
C HIS A 172 -10.26 2.63 2.90
N LEU A 173 -11.33 2.05 2.40
CA LEU A 173 -11.27 1.03 1.35
C LEU A 173 -11.24 1.69 -0.03
N VAL A 174 -10.56 1.06 -0.99
CA VAL A 174 -10.45 1.55 -2.37
C VAL A 174 -11.74 1.24 -3.13
N PRO A 175 -12.46 2.26 -3.62
CA PRO A 175 -13.64 2.05 -4.46
C PRO A 175 -13.30 1.21 -5.69
N PHE A 176 -14.19 0.31 -6.08
CA PHE A 176 -14.06 -0.66 -7.18
C PHE A 176 -12.92 -1.68 -7.05
N GLY A 177 -11.99 -1.51 -6.11
CA GLY A 177 -10.93 -2.47 -5.82
C GLY A 177 -11.23 -3.36 -4.61
N GLU A 178 -11.74 -2.76 -3.54
CA GLU A 178 -12.01 -3.43 -2.27
C GLU A 178 -13.51 -3.44 -1.91
N TYR A 179 -14.29 -2.54 -2.51
CA TYR A 179 -15.75 -2.57 -2.43
C TYR A 179 -16.38 -1.96 -3.69
N LEU A 180 -17.61 -2.35 -3.99
CA LEU A 180 -18.41 -1.77 -5.05
C LEU A 180 -19.25 -0.61 -4.49
N PRO A 181 -18.93 0.66 -4.82
CA PRO A 181 -19.81 1.76 -4.47
C PRO A 181 -21.14 1.62 -5.23
N LEU A 182 -22.22 2.10 -4.63
CA LEU A 182 -23.58 2.03 -5.21
C LEU A 182 -23.99 0.60 -5.60
N ARG A 183 -23.64 -0.38 -4.78
CA ARG A 183 -23.90 -1.81 -5.04
C ARG A 183 -25.35 -2.10 -5.45
N SER A 184 -26.32 -1.40 -4.85
CA SER A 184 -27.74 -1.55 -5.19
C SER A 184 -28.05 -1.13 -6.62
N VAL A 185 -27.44 -0.04 -7.10
CA VAL A 185 -27.63 0.47 -8.46
C VAL A 185 -26.91 -0.42 -9.47
N LEU A 186 -25.68 -0.84 -9.16
CA LEU A 186 -24.91 -1.76 -10.00
C LEU A 186 -25.57 -3.13 -10.12
N ALA A 187 -26.23 -3.60 -9.05
CA ALA A 187 -27.00 -4.83 -9.07
C ALA A 187 -28.19 -4.76 -10.04
N MET A 188 -28.87 -3.61 -10.12
CA MET A 188 -29.95 -3.38 -11.10
C MET A 188 -29.45 -3.41 -12.55
N LEU A 189 -28.18 -3.10 -12.77
CA LEU A 189 -27.49 -3.13 -14.08
C LEU A 189 -26.83 -4.48 -14.39
N GLY A 190 -27.02 -5.51 -13.55
CA GLY A 190 -26.46 -6.84 -13.74
C GLY A 190 -24.96 -6.94 -13.40
N LEU A 191 -24.37 -5.92 -12.77
CA LEU A 191 -22.95 -5.87 -12.37
C LEU A 191 -22.76 -6.33 -10.92
N ASN A 192 -22.98 -7.62 -10.67
CA ASN A 192 -22.99 -8.24 -9.33
C ASN A 192 -21.68 -8.93 -8.92
N LYS A 193 -20.53 -8.59 -9.51
CA LYS A 193 -19.26 -9.24 -9.12
C LYS A 193 -18.56 -8.48 -8.02
#